data_81f98fb3f43325807e3a5d25647a5dcd
#
_entry.id   81f98fb3f43325807e3a5d25647a5dcd
#
_cell.length_a   1.000
_cell.length_b   1.000
_cell.length_c   1.000
_cell.angle_alpha   90.00
_cell.angle_beta   90.00
_cell.angle_gamma   90.00
#
_symmetry.space_group_name_H-M   'P 1'
#
loop_
_entity.id
_entity.type
_entity.pdbx_description
1 polymer ?
#
loop_
_entity_poly.entity_id
_entity_poly.type
_entity_poly.pdbx_seq_one_letter_code
_entity_poly.pdbx_strand_id
1 'polypeptide(L)'
;MNALDVYDGLTERRTRFLRVDELCRLAVQAGHLPDPAADAGRPLKEKKHLELAQGAFLAEILGDPDCGTHLCHSMLLPRKESLELQKSFEKSGNAEFPGASLRREGKAAVLTMSNPGFLNAEDETTLAGMETAVDVALLDPATEVCVLRGGAVTHPKHAGRRLFGAGINLTHLYQGKIRYLWYLIRDLGFVNKFYRGLAKEVVSPEVDSIEKLWIAAVDGFAIGGHCQILLTMDYTIAAKDAYLTLPARKEGIVPGAADLRLPRFVGDRIARQAVMAERRIACDSAEGRMICDEVDSPEKIDAAILRTVEKLTGSGVVSAASNRRAFRAGQEPLDMFRRYMAVYAREQAHCHFSPALISNLEKNWKVK
;
A
#
# COMPACT_ATOMS: atom_id res chain seq x y z
N MET A 1 -5.13 29.65 -11.82
CA MET A 1 -5.15 28.50 -12.77
C MET A 1 -5.72 27.34 -11.98
N ASN A 2 -6.67 26.56 -12.53
CA ASN A 2 -7.23 25.42 -11.80
C ASN A 2 -6.27 24.23 -11.85
N ALA A 3 -6.47 23.24 -11.00
CA ALA A 3 -5.55 22.09 -10.88
C ALA A 3 -5.48 21.27 -12.18
N LEU A 4 -6.56 21.22 -12.96
CA LEU A 4 -6.62 20.46 -14.21
C LEU A 4 -5.77 21.11 -15.30
N ASP A 5 -5.80 22.46 -15.41
CA ASP A 5 -4.95 23.20 -16.37
C ASP A 5 -3.46 23.01 -16.04
N VAL A 6 -3.12 23.04 -14.74
CA VAL A 6 -1.74 22.77 -14.27
C VAL A 6 -1.33 21.34 -14.62
N TYR A 7 -2.21 20.37 -14.35
CA TYR A 7 -1.96 18.96 -14.67
C TYR A 7 -1.73 18.74 -16.16
N ASP A 8 -2.62 19.26 -17.01
CA ASP A 8 -2.50 19.15 -18.48
C ASP A 8 -1.24 19.83 -19.01
N GLY A 9 -0.87 20.98 -18.43
CA GLY A 9 0.37 21.67 -18.78
C GLY A 9 1.62 20.85 -18.43
N LEU A 10 1.68 20.29 -17.21
CA LEU A 10 2.84 19.52 -16.73
C LEU A 10 2.95 18.14 -17.40
N THR A 11 1.83 17.53 -17.77
CA THR A 11 1.77 16.21 -18.42
C THR A 11 1.69 16.30 -19.93
N GLU A 12 1.89 17.49 -20.52
CA GLU A 12 1.80 17.70 -21.99
C GLU A 12 0.48 17.13 -22.54
N ARG A 13 -0.64 17.52 -21.92
CA ARG A 13 -1.99 17.03 -22.21
C ARG A 13 -2.09 15.50 -22.09
N ARG A 14 -1.53 14.94 -21.01
CA ARG A 14 -1.58 13.51 -20.68
C ARG A 14 -0.79 12.59 -21.62
N THR A 15 0.17 13.14 -22.36
CA THR A 15 1.13 12.33 -23.15
C THR A 15 2.36 11.95 -22.35
N ARG A 16 2.61 12.65 -21.23
CA ARG A 16 3.73 12.41 -20.32
C ARG A 16 3.23 11.88 -18.98
N PHE A 17 3.71 10.72 -18.59
CA PHE A 17 3.41 10.14 -17.29
C PHE A 17 4.29 10.75 -16.20
N LEU A 18 3.65 11.35 -15.19
CA LEU A 18 4.31 11.90 -14.00
C LEU A 18 3.75 11.18 -12.76
N ARG A 19 4.63 10.75 -11.88
CA ARG A 19 4.22 10.21 -10.58
C ARG A 19 3.79 11.34 -9.64
N VAL A 20 3.04 11.03 -8.58
CA VAL A 20 2.49 12.01 -7.63
C VAL A 20 3.57 12.93 -7.04
N ASP A 21 4.71 12.39 -6.65
CA ASP A 21 5.83 13.14 -6.08
C ASP A 21 6.48 14.07 -7.12
N GLU A 22 6.70 13.59 -8.34
CA GLU A 22 7.25 14.38 -9.43
C GLU A 22 6.27 15.49 -9.87
N LEU A 23 4.99 15.17 -10.00
CA LEU A 23 3.92 16.11 -10.33
C LEU A 23 3.86 17.27 -9.32
N CYS A 24 3.79 16.96 -8.02
CA CYS A 24 3.74 17.98 -6.98
C CYS A 24 5.03 18.81 -6.93
N ARG A 25 6.20 18.20 -7.12
CA ARG A 25 7.47 18.91 -7.18
C ARG A 25 7.51 19.90 -8.36
N LEU A 26 7.07 19.50 -9.54
CA LEU A 26 6.99 20.37 -10.70
C LEU A 26 5.97 21.50 -10.50
N ALA A 27 4.83 21.22 -9.89
CA ALA A 27 3.82 22.23 -9.56
C ALA A 27 4.35 23.28 -8.56
N VAL A 28 5.16 22.86 -7.57
CA VAL A 28 5.88 23.79 -6.66
C VAL A 28 6.88 24.64 -7.43
N GLN A 29 7.70 24.03 -8.28
CA GLN A 29 8.70 24.76 -9.09
C GLN A 29 8.07 25.78 -10.04
N ALA A 30 6.89 25.49 -10.55
CA ALA A 30 6.11 26.41 -11.41
C ALA A 30 5.31 27.46 -10.61
N GLY A 31 5.40 27.47 -9.27
CA GLY A 31 4.70 28.42 -8.40
C GLY A 31 3.19 28.16 -8.23
N HIS A 32 2.71 26.95 -8.57
CA HIS A 32 1.30 26.58 -8.44
C HIS A 32 0.96 25.99 -7.06
N LEU A 33 1.93 25.48 -6.34
CA LEU A 33 1.81 24.98 -4.98
C LEU A 33 2.84 25.63 -4.06
N PRO A 34 2.52 25.80 -2.76
CA PRO A 34 3.51 26.24 -1.77
C PRO A 34 4.62 25.19 -1.62
N ASP A 35 5.85 25.65 -1.36
CA ASP A 35 6.99 24.77 -1.16
C ASP A 35 6.96 24.17 0.27
N PRO A 36 6.78 22.87 0.44
CA PRO A 36 6.76 22.21 1.75
C PRO A 36 8.16 22.17 2.40
N ALA A 37 9.24 22.48 1.69
CA ALA A 37 10.59 22.48 2.24
C ALA A 37 10.74 23.43 3.44
N ALA A 38 9.91 24.47 3.53
CA ALA A 38 9.86 25.39 4.67
C ALA A 38 9.42 24.71 5.98
N ASP A 39 8.77 23.54 5.91
CA ASP A 39 8.36 22.71 7.05
C ASP A 39 9.29 21.49 7.29
N ALA A 40 10.35 21.34 6.48
CA ALA A 40 11.28 20.23 6.60
C ALA A 40 11.94 20.16 7.99
N GLY A 41 12.00 18.95 8.55
CA GLY A 41 12.63 18.71 9.86
C GLY A 41 11.81 19.19 11.09
N ARG A 42 10.66 19.82 10.87
CA ARG A 42 9.78 20.23 11.98
C ARG A 42 8.91 19.07 12.45
N PRO A 43 8.68 18.93 13.78
CA PRO A 43 7.64 18.04 14.30
C PRO A 43 6.27 18.38 13.69
N LEU A 44 5.40 17.39 13.53
CA LEU A 44 4.11 17.58 12.86
C LEU A 44 3.28 18.75 13.44
N LYS A 45 3.28 18.90 14.76
CA LYS A 45 2.58 19.99 15.47
C LYS A 45 3.12 21.40 15.17
N GLU A 46 4.32 21.53 14.62
CA GLU A 46 5.00 22.81 14.34
C GLU A 46 5.03 23.14 12.83
N LYS A 47 4.52 22.24 12.00
CA LYS A 47 4.41 22.48 10.56
C LYS A 47 3.39 23.58 10.25
N LYS A 48 3.64 24.35 9.20
CA LYS A 48 2.75 25.41 8.69
C LYS A 48 1.63 24.88 7.78
N HIS A 49 1.48 23.58 7.69
CA HIS A 49 0.47 22.89 6.88
C HIS A 49 0.53 23.21 5.37
N LEU A 50 1.72 23.49 4.85
CA LEU A 50 1.93 23.84 3.43
C LEU A 50 1.52 22.71 2.48
N GLU A 51 1.67 21.46 2.93
CA GLU A 51 1.26 20.26 2.17
C GLU A 51 -0.27 20.12 2.06
N LEU A 52 -1.08 20.89 2.81
CA LEU A 52 -2.54 20.86 2.70
C LEU A 52 -3.01 21.22 1.29
N ALA A 53 -2.30 22.15 0.62
CA ALA A 53 -2.58 22.54 -0.76
C ALA A 53 -2.38 21.37 -1.75
N GLN A 54 -1.46 20.46 -1.47
CA GLN A 54 -1.26 19.25 -2.27
C GLN A 54 -2.49 18.32 -2.21
N GLY A 55 -3.12 18.23 -1.03
CA GLY A 55 -4.36 17.46 -0.86
C GLY A 55 -5.51 17.98 -1.73
N ALA A 56 -5.73 19.29 -1.74
CA ALA A 56 -6.74 19.91 -2.58
C ALA A 56 -6.43 19.73 -4.08
N PHE A 57 -5.19 19.97 -4.47
CA PHE A 57 -4.70 19.79 -5.84
C PHE A 57 -4.91 18.37 -6.37
N LEU A 58 -4.47 17.37 -5.60
CA LEU A 58 -4.63 15.96 -6.00
C LEU A 58 -6.08 15.49 -5.97
N ALA A 59 -6.90 16.01 -5.04
CA ALA A 59 -8.32 15.69 -4.98
C ALA A 59 -9.06 16.20 -6.22
N GLU A 60 -8.72 17.39 -6.74
CA GLU A 60 -9.31 17.93 -7.96
C GLU A 60 -8.90 17.11 -9.19
N ILE A 61 -7.61 16.79 -9.34
CA ILE A 61 -7.08 15.94 -10.42
C ILE A 61 -7.73 14.56 -10.41
N LEU A 62 -7.72 13.87 -9.25
CA LEU A 62 -8.33 12.56 -9.10
C LEU A 62 -9.85 12.60 -9.25
N GLY A 63 -10.49 13.73 -8.99
CA GLY A 63 -11.92 13.97 -9.21
C GLY A 63 -12.31 13.99 -10.69
N ASP A 64 -11.42 14.43 -11.56
CA ASP A 64 -11.64 14.47 -13.01
C ASP A 64 -11.43 13.06 -13.63
N PRO A 65 -12.35 12.60 -14.50
CA PRO A 65 -12.24 11.27 -15.10
C PRO A 65 -10.97 11.05 -15.92
N ASP A 66 -10.58 12.02 -16.72
CA ASP A 66 -9.47 11.89 -17.66
C ASP A 66 -8.12 12.06 -16.94
N CYS A 67 -7.96 13.17 -16.22
CA CYS A 67 -6.73 13.48 -15.50
C CYS A 67 -6.45 12.45 -14.38
N GLY A 68 -7.49 12.10 -13.63
CA GLY A 68 -7.35 11.14 -12.53
C GLY A 68 -7.08 9.71 -13.01
N THR A 69 -7.70 9.28 -14.12
CA THR A 69 -7.39 7.97 -14.71
C THR A 69 -5.95 7.94 -15.22
N HIS A 70 -5.48 9.00 -15.88
CA HIS A 70 -4.10 9.13 -16.32
C HIS A 70 -3.12 9.13 -15.13
N LEU A 71 -3.43 9.83 -14.05
CA LEU A 71 -2.59 9.80 -12.84
C LEU A 71 -2.54 8.40 -12.19
N CYS A 72 -3.68 7.72 -12.08
CA CYS A 72 -3.72 6.33 -11.61
C CYS A 72 -2.90 5.40 -12.51
N HIS A 73 -2.98 5.58 -13.84
CA HIS A 73 -2.16 4.83 -14.79
C HIS A 73 -0.66 5.09 -14.56
N SER A 74 -0.27 6.36 -14.44
CA SER A 74 1.12 6.76 -14.16
C SER A 74 1.69 6.08 -12.92
N MET A 75 0.90 5.96 -11.86
CA MET A 75 1.31 5.34 -10.60
C MET A 75 1.40 3.81 -10.68
N LEU A 76 0.75 3.18 -11.64
CA LEU A 76 0.85 1.74 -11.90
C LEU A 76 2.02 1.36 -12.80
N LEU A 77 2.66 2.31 -13.48
CA LEU A 77 3.87 2.03 -14.25
C LEU A 77 5.01 1.59 -13.32
N PRO A 78 5.90 0.70 -13.78
CA PRO A 78 7.09 0.34 -13.02
C PRO A 78 7.94 1.58 -12.74
N ARG A 79 8.57 1.64 -11.58
CA ARG A 79 9.59 2.65 -11.29
C ARG A 79 10.79 2.43 -12.22
N LYS A 80 11.48 3.51 -12.58
CA LYS A 80 12.65 3.43 -13.48
C LYS A 80 13.74 2.53 -12.90
N GLU A 81 14.00 2.65 -11.60
CA GLU A 81 14.96 1.82 -10.87
C GLU A 81 14.61 0.33 -10.89
N SER A 82 13.31 0.02 -10.92
CA SER A 82 12.84 -1.38 -10.93
C SER A 82 13.25 -2.12 -12.21
N LEU A 83 13.27 -1.43 -13.36
CA LEU A 83 13.66 -2.03 -14.65
C LEU A 83 15.16 -2.39 -14.70
N GLU A 84 15.99 -1.63 -14.00
CA GLU A 84 17.42 -1.91 -13.87
C GLU A 84 17.67 -3.07 -12.90
N LEU A 85 17.01 -3.03 -11.74
CA LEU A 85 17.16 -4.04 -10.69
C LEU A 85 16.56 -5.40 -11.08
N GLN A 86 15.52 -5.43 -11.91
CA GLN A 86 14.95 -6.66 -12.45
C GLN A 86 16.04 -7.52 -13.12
N LYS A 87 16.88 -6.93 -13.97
CA LYS A 87 17.96 -7.66 -14.68
C LYS A 87 18.97 -8.31 -13.73
N SER A 88 19.25 -7.65 -12.61
CA SER A 88 20.11 -8.21 -11.55
C SER A 88 19.39 -9.33 -10.80
N PHE A 89 18.12 -9.13 -10.49
CA PHE A 89 17.29 -10.11 -9.77
C PHE A 89 17.06 -11.37 -10.63
N GLU A 90 16.84 -11.24 -11.93
CA GLU A 90 16.71 -12.39 -12.84
C GLU A 90 17.90 -13.36 -12.74
N LYS A 91 19.10 -12.83 -12.57
CA LYS A 91 20.34 -13.62 -12.48
C LYS A 91 20.57 -14.19 -11.08
N SER A 92 20.34 -13.38 -10.05
CA SER A 92 20.70 -13.73 -8.67
C SER A 92 19.57 -14.44 -7.91
N GLY A 93 18.31 -14.15 -8.24
CA GLY A 93 17.14 -14.56 -7.47
C GLY A 93 17.05 -13.91 -6.08
N ASN A 94 17.88 -12.89 -5.80
CA ASN A 94 17.93 -12.21 -4.51
C ASN A 94 18.13 -10.70 -4.70
N ALA A 95 17.40 -9.89 -3.93
CA ALA A 95 17.59 -8.44 -3.88
C ALA A 95 17.21 -7.90 -2.50
N GLU A 96 17.95 -6.90 -2.04
CA GLU A 96 17.68 -6.16 -0.79
C GLU A 96 17.30 -4.73 -1.14
N PHE A 97 16.28 -4.21 -0.43
CA PHE A 97 15.74 -2.87 -0.61
C PHE A 97 15.57 -2.19 0.74
N PRO A 98 15.55 -0.86 0.82
CA PRO A 98 15.10 -0.19 2.02
C PRO A 98 13.70 -0.65 2.42
N GLY A 99 13.57 -1.30 3.56
CA GLY A 99 12.28 -1.79 4.06
C GLY A 99 11.76 -3.10 3.48
N ALA A 100 12.52 -3.76 2.60
CA ALA A 100 12.10 -5.05 2.03
C ALA A 100 13.27 -5.89 1.54
N SER A 101 13.07 -7.21 1.45
CA SER A 101 13.94 -8.10 0.69
C SER A 101 13.10 -8.97 -0.24
N LEU A 102 13.67 -9.38 -1.36
CA LEU A 102 13.01 -10.23 -2.35
C LEU A 102 13.87 -11.44 -2.66
N ARG A 103 13.28 -12.62 -2.59
CA ARG A 103 13.95 -13.90 -2.91
C ARG A 103 13.10 -14.73 -3.85
N ARG A 104 13.74 -15.39 -4.79
CA ARG A 104 13.08 -16.40 -5.62
C ARG A 104 13.20 -17.76 -4.93
N GLU A 105 12.06 -18.35 -4.63
CA GLU A 105 11.94 -19.68 -4.04
C GLU A 105 11.10 -20.56 -4.97
N GLY A 106 11.75 -21.37 -5.80
CA GLY A 106 11.08 -22.12 -6.85
C GLY A 106 10.31 -21.19 -7.81
N LYS A 107 9.00 -21.36 -7.89
CA LYS A 107 8.11 -20.54 -8.74
C LYS A 107 7.54 -19.31 -8.02
N ALA A 108 7.94 -19.05 -6.80
CA ALA A 108 7.46 -17.90 -6.01
C ALA A 108 8.52 -16.81 -5.89
N ALA A 109 8.09 -15.54 -6.02
CA ALA A 109 8.83 -14.37 -5.58
C ALA A 109 8.40 -14.05 -4.13
N VAL A 110 9.27 -14.33 -3.15
CA VAL A 110 8.99 -14.10 -1.74
C VAL A 110 9.49 -12.72 -1.33
N LEU A 111 8.57 -11.81 -1.08
CA LEU A 111 8.81 -10.45 -0.62
C LEU A 111 8.61 -10.38 0.89
N THR A 112 9.66 -10.00 1.61
CA THR A 112 9.65 -9.85 3.06
C THR A 112 9.74 -8.37 3.43
N MET A 113 8.71 -7.85 4.10
CA MET A 113 8.70 -6.49 4.67
C MET A 113 9.59 -6.43 5.90
N SER A 114 10.42 -5.40 6.03
CA SER A 114 11.41 -5.29 7.10
C SER A 114 11.59 -3.85 7.59
N ASN A 115 11.14 -3.59 8.81
CA ASN A 115 11.48 -2.42 9.63
C ASN A 115 11.53 -2.90 11.09
N PRO A 116 12.56 -3.70 11.44
CA PRO A 116 12.54 -4.54 12.63
C PRO A 116 12.46 -3.77 13.95
N GLY A 117 13.01 -2.57 14.01
CA GLY A 117 12.95 -1.71 15.21
C GLY A 117 11.55 -1.13 15.48
N PHE A 118 10.70 -1.07 14.45
CA PHE A 118 9.37 -0.49 14.50
C PHE A 118 8.25 -1.50 14.18
N LEU A 119 8.44 -2.78 14.51
CA LEU A 119 7.42 -3.83 14.28
C LEU A 119 7.00 -3.95 12.80
N ASN A 120 7.94 -3.78 11.90
CA ASN A 120 7.73 -3.69 10.45
C ASN A 120 6.76 -2.57 10.01
N ALA A 121 6.64 -1.50 10.80
CA ALA A 121 5.83 -0.34 10.42
C ALA A 121 6.41 0.39 9.20
N GLU A 122 5.53 0.99 8.42
CA GLU A 122 5.82 1.70 7.19
C GLU A 122 6.10 3.19 7.44
N ASP A 123 7.08 3.76 6.74
CA ASP A 123 7.39 5.18 6.75
C ASP A 123 8.11 5.61 5.46
N GLU A 124 8.62 6.85 5.41
CA GLU A 124 9.34 7.37 4.23
C GLU A 124 10.56 6.53 3.84
N THR A 125 11.20 5.87 4.80
CA THR A 125 12.43 5.09 4.53
C THR A 125 12.13 3.74 3.87
N THR A 126 10.91 3.24 3.99
CA THR A 126 10.50 1.93 3.44
C THR A 126 9.73 2.06 2.13
N LEU A 127 9.15 3.24 1.85
CA LEU A 127 8.17 3.45 0.78
C LEU A 127 8.70 3.10 -0.62
N ALA A 128 9.80 3.73 -1.01
CA ALA A 128 10.39 3.54 -2.34
C ALA A 128 10.93 2.12 -2.55
N GLY A 129 11.60 1.58 -1.53
CA GLY A 129 12.16 0.23 -1.58
C GLY A 129 11.06 -0.83 -1.68
N MET A 130 9.97 -0.67 -0.93
CA MET A 130 8.82 -1.56 -1.00
C MET A 130 8.18 -1.56 -2.39
N GLU A 131 7.96 -0.39 -2.98
CA GLU A 131 7.38 -0.30 -4.33
C GLU A 131 8.30 -0.91 -5.39
N THR A 132 9.61 -0.64 -5.29
CA THR A 132 10.59 -1.24 -6.21
C THR A 132 10.63 -2.77 -6.08
N ALA A 133 10.54 -3.30 -4.85
CA ALA A 133 10.48 -4.74 -4.63
C ALA A 133 9.22 -5.39 -5.23
N VAL A 134 8.06 -4.72 -5.12
CA VAL A 134 6.79 -5.16 -5.75
C VAL A 134 6.93 -5.18 -7.28
N ASP A 135 7.48 -4.12 -7.86
CA ASP A 135 7.70 -4.06 -9.31
C ASP A 135 8.60 -5.21 -9.79
N VAL A 136 9.75 -5.43 -9.12
CA VAL A 136 10.69 -6.49 -9.49
C VAL A 136 10.06 -7.87 -9.34
N ALA A 137 9.26 -8.11 -8.28
CA ALA A 137 8.55 -9.37 -8.09
C ALA A 137 7.56 -9.67 -9.23
N LEU A 138 6.83 -8.63 -9.68
CA LEU A 138 5.88 -8.76 -10.78
C LEU A 138 6.58 -8.95 -12.14
N LEU A 139 7.73 -8.29 -12.34
CA LEU A 139 8.49 -8.32 -13.59
C LEU A 139 9.34 -9.58 -13.77
N ASP A 140 9.67 -10.33 -12.71
CA ASP A 140 10.51 -11.52 -12.81
C ASP A 140 9.83 -12.64 -13.63
N PRO A 141 10.36 -12.99 -14.82
CA PRO A 141 9.72 -13.99 -15.69
C PRO A 141 9.83 -15.42 -15.15
N ALA A 142 10.73 -15.68 -14.20
CA ALA A 142 10.98 -17.00 -13.65
C ALA A 142 9.99 -17.39 -12.54
N THR A 143 9.19 -16.44 -12.02
CA THR A 143 8.20 -16.70 -10.97
C THR A 143 6.78 -16.55 -11.48
N GLU A 144 5.88 -17.39 -10.98
CA GLU A 144 4.47 -17.48 -11.38
C GLU A 144 3.53 -16.82 -10.33
N VAL A 145 3.96 -16.78 -9.07
CA VAL A 145 3.21 -16.20 -7.96
C VAL A 145 4.13 -15.35 -7.09
N CYS A 146 3.54 -14.48 -6.27
CA CYS A 146 4.25 -13.69 -5.29
C CYS A 146 3.75 -14.03 -3.87
N VAL A 147 4.67 -14.06 -2.91
CA VAL A 147 4.36 -14.23 -1.49
C VAL A 147 4.79 -12.98 -0.76
N LEU A 148 3.91 -12.43 0.08
CA LEU A 148 4.19 -11.29 0.95
C LEU A 148 4.16 -11.74 2.41
N ARG A 149 5.20 -11.43 3.15
CA ARG A 149 5.28 -11.71 4.59
C ARG A 149 6.05 -10.64 5.35
N GLY A 150 5.92 -10.64 6.67
CA GLY A 150 6.73 -9.79 7.54
C GLY A 150 8.02 -10.48 8.00
N GLY A 151 9.07 -9.69 8.18
CA GLY A 151 10.36 -10.14 8.72
C GLY A 151 10.35 -10.27 10.24
N ALA A 152 11.42 -10.86 10.78
CA ALA A 152 11.65 -10.91 12.21
C ALA A 152 11.95 -9.50 12.76
N VAL A 153 11.40 -9.19 13.94
CA VAL A 153 11.55 -7.87 14.56
C VAL A 153 12.56 -7.91 15.71
N THR A 154 13.15 -6.74 15.98
CA THR A 154 14.08 -6.54 17.10
C THR A 154 13.44 -5.81 18.28
N HIS A 155 12.19 -5.37 18.13
CA HIS A 155 11.48 -4.68 19.20
C HIS A 155 11.38 -5.55 20.47
N PRO A 156 11.72 -5.04 21.69
CA PRO A 156 11.90 -5.86 22.89
C PRO A 156 10.74 -6.81 23.24
N LYS A 157 9.49 -6.38 23.03
CA LYS A 157 8.30 -7.20 23.31
C LYS A 157 8.09 -8.37 22.36
N HIS A 158 8.75 -8.36 21.19
CA HIS A 158 8.53 -9.32 20.12
C HIS A 158 9.84 -9.77 19.47
N ALA A 159 10.97 -9.54 20.11
CA ALA A 159 12.30 -9.84 19.57
C ALA A 159 12.40 -11.28 19.02
N GLY A 160 12.88 -11.39 17.79
CA GLY A 160 13.04 -12.66 17.08
C GLY A 160 11.74 -13.23 16.46
N ARG A 161 10.55 -12.67 16.79
CA ARG A 161 9.29 -13.10 16.17
C ARG A 161 9.10 -12.46 14.81
N ARG A 162 8.55 -13.19 13.85
CA ARG A 162 8.00 -12.61 12.63
C ARG A 162 6.70 -11.91 12.95
N LEU A 163 6.50 -10.71 12.36
CA LEU A 163 5.25 -9.97 12.46
C LEU A 163 4.92 -9.43 11.08
N PHE A 164 3.66 -9.55 10.66
CA PHE A 164 3.27 -9.02 9.35
C PHE A 164 3.48 -7.51 9.29
N GLY A 165 2.97 -6.74 10.27
CA GLY A 165 3.33 -5.34 10.40
C GLY A 165 2.34 -4.49 11.19
N ALA A 166 2.85 -3.39 11.74
CA ALA A 166 2.14 -2.49 12.65
C ALA A 166 1.50 -1.26 11.96
N GLY A 167 1.41 -1.23 10.62
CA GLY A 167 0.88 -0.08 9.88
C GLY A 167 1.87 1.06 9.76
N ILE A 168 1.39 2.30 9.76
CA ILE A 168 2.24 3.49 9.67
C ILE A 168 3.08 3.66 10.94
N ASN A 169 4.32 4.11 10.79
CA ASN A 169 5.21 4.43 11.91
C ASN A 169 4.74 5.72 12.61
N LEU A 170 3.95 5.54 13.67
CA LEU A 170 3.35 6.64 14.42
C LEU A 170 4.40 7.54 15.09
N THR A 171 5.57 7.01 15.43
CA THR A 171 6.69 7.80 15.96
C THR A 171 7.22 8.75 14.89
N HIS A 172 7.50 8.26 13.69
CA HIS A 172 7.94 9.09 12.57
C HIS A 172 6.86 10.07 12.11
N LEU A 173 5.58 9.67 12.18
CA LEU A 173 4.46 10.56 11.90
C LEU A 173 4.43 11.75 12.87
N TYR A 174 4.48 11.50 14.18
CA TYR A 174 4.50 12.53 15.21
C TYR A 174 5.69 13.47 15.07
N GLN A 175 6.87 12.91 14.75
CA GLN A 175 8.09 13.66 14.51
C GLN A 175 8.09 14.46 13.20
N GLY A 176 7.00 14.41 12.41
CA GLY A 176 6.88 15.12 11.13
C GLY A 176 7.77 14.57 10.01
N LYS A 177 8.31 13.36 10.18
CA LYS A 177 9.17 12.68 9.20
C LYS A 177 8.38 12.01 8.06
N ILE A 178 7.06 11.86 8.22
CA ILE A 178 6.16 11.35 7.18
C ILE A 178 5.45 12.54 6.57
N ARG A 179 5.64 12.75 5.26
CA ARG A 179 4.98 13.80 4.48
C ARG A 179 3.54 13.38 4.16
N TYR A 180 2.69 14.36 3.89
CA TYR A 180 1.33 14.06 3.42
C TYR A 180 1.33 13.21 2.14
N LEU A 181 2.19 13.50 1.17
CA LEU A 181 2.26 12.73 -0.08
C LEU A 181 2.58 11.25 0.10
N TRP A 182 3.20 10.85 1.22
CA TRP A 182 3.47 9.46 1.53
C TRP A 182 2.22 8.57 1.40
N TYR A 183 1.08 9.04 1.90
CA TYR A 183 -0.18 8.31 1.83
C TYR A 183 -0.62 8.05 0.38
N LEU A 184 -0.56 9.08 -0.46
CA LEU A 184 -1.00 9.00 -1.85
C LEU A 184 -0.03 8.17 -2.70
N ILE A 185 1.28 8.35 -2.51
CA ILE A 185 2.31 7.58 -3.22
C ILE A 185 2.15 6.09 -2.87
N ARG A 186 1.93 5.78 -1.59
CA ARG A 186 1.71 4.41 -1.11
C ARG A 186 0.48 3.77 -1.73
N ASP A 187 -0.67 4.43 -1.62
CA ASP A 187 -1.96 3.83 -1.97
C ASP A 187 -2.22 3.80 -3.47
N LEU A 188 -1.80 4.82 -4.22
CA LEU A 188 -1.83 4.82 -5.68
C LEU A 188 -0.70 3.97 -6.30
N GLY A 189 0.42 3.80 -5.59
CA GLY A 189 1.58 3.02 -5.98
C GLY A 189 1.48 1.55 -5.57
N PHE A 190 2.36 1.07 -4.67
CA PHE A 190 2.53 -0.36 -4.46
C PHE A 190 1.28 -1.08 -3.92
N VAL A 191 0.43 -0.43 -3.11
CA VAL A 191 -0.82 -1.05 -2.64
C VAL A 191 -1.77 -1.30 -3.82
N ASN A 192 -1.86 -0.35 -4.75
CA ASN A 192 -2.65 -0.53 -5.95
C ASN A 192 -2.02 -1.54 -6.94
N LYS A 193 -0.67 -1.62 -6.97
CA LYS A 193 0.06 -2.63 -7.77
C LYS A 193 -0.15 -4.06 -7.26
N PHE A 194 -0.27 -4.29 -5.96
CA PHE A 194 -0.72 -5.58 -5.43
C PHE A 194 -2.08 -5.97 -6.02
N TYR A 195 -3.00 -5.04 -6.11
CA TYR A 195 -4.36 -5.29 -6.57
C TYR A 195 -4.50 -5.34 -8.10
N ARG A 196 -3.77 -4.47 -8.85
CA ARG A 196 -3.95 -4.29 -10.30
C ARG A 196 -2.76 -4.73 -11.14
N GLY A 197 -1.64 -5.13 -10.54
CA GLY A 197 -0.41 -5.40 -11.26
C GLY A 197 0.26 -4.11 -11.78
N LEU A 198 1.13 -4.27 -12.77
CA LEU A 198 1.84 -3.17 -13.43
C LEU A 198 1.15 -2.80 -14.74
N ALA A 199 0.98 -1.51 -14.95
CA ALA A 199 0.52 -0.96 -16.23
C ALA A 199 1.62 -0.99 -17.30
N LYS A 200 1.20 -0.91 -18.55
CA LYS A 200 2.04 -0.63 -19.72
C LYS A 200 1.72 0.77 -20.25
N GLU A 201 2.70 1.51 -20.74
CA GLU A 201 2.48 2.89 -21.19
C GLU A 201 1.43 3.03 -22.29
N VAL A 202 1.39 2.06 -23.21
CA VAL A 202 0.57 2.16 -24.44
C VAL A 202 -0.83 1.57 -24.31
N VAL A 203 -1.17 0.96 -23.17
CA VAL A 203 -2.45 0.26 -22.96
C VAL A 203 -3.03 0.61 -21.60
N SER A 204 -4.33 0.91 -21.55
CA SER A 204 -5.02 1.12 -20.28
C SER A 204 -4.80 -0.06 -19.32
N PRO A 205 -4.51 0.19 -18.03
CA PRO A 205 -4.33 -0.86 -17.03
C PRO A 205 -5.59 -1.71 -16.78
N GLU A 206 -6.76 -1.27 -17.26
CA GLU A 206 -7.98 -2.08 -17.23
C GLU A 206 -8.06 -3.10 -18.37
N VAL A 207 -7.33 -2.84 -19.48
CA VAL A 207 -7.28 -3.72 -20.65
C VAL A 207 -6.15 -4.74 -20.52
N ASP A 208 -4.95 -4.29 -20.16
CA ASP A 208 -3.79 -5.16 -20.01
C ASP A 208 -2.85 -4.67 -18.91
N SER A 209 -2.36 -5.62 -18.13
CA SER A 209 -1.45 -5.40 -17.00
C SER A 209 -0.59 -6.64 -16.77
N ILE A 210 0.60 -6.45 -16.18
CA ILE A 210 1.48 -7.54 -15.76
C ILE A 210 1.05 -7.94 -14.34
N GLU A 211 0.46 -9.12 -14.21
CA GLU A 211 -0.12 -9.58 -12.95
C GLU A 211 0.37 -10.98 -12.57
N LYS A 212 0.51 -11.15 -11.26
CA LYS A 212 0.68 -12.46 -10.60
C LYS A 212 -0.28 -12.54 -9.43
N LEU A 213 -0.63 -13.75 -9.00
CA LEU A 213 -1.34 -13.95 -7.74
C LEU A 213 -0.44 -13.55 -6.56
N TRP A 214 -1.02 -12.93 -5.55
CA TRP A 214 -0.36 -12.58 -4.31
C TRP A 214 -0.90 -13.41 -3.15
N ILE A 215 0.01 -14.08 -2.45
CA ILE A 215 -0.25 -14.83 -1.22
C ILE A 215 0.29 -14.00 -0.06
N ALA A 216 -0.53 -13.65 0.92
CA ALA A 216 -0.04 -13.07 2.18
C ALA A 216 0.15 -14.16 3.23
N ALA A 217 1.23 -14.05 4.03
CA ALA A 217 1.45 -14.89 5.21
C ALA A 217 1.52 -14.02 6.48
N VAL A 218 0.49 -14.12 7.32
CA VAL A 218 0.26 -13.23 8.46
C VAL A 218 0.70 -13.90 9.75
N ASP A 219 1.87 -13.49 10.25
CA ASP A 219 2.33 -13.83 11.58
C ASP A 219 1.98 -12.71 12.57
N GLY A 220 1.46 -13.05 13.72
CA GLY A 220 1.20 -12.16 14.86
C GLY A 220 0.09 -11.14 14.62
N PHE A 221 0.29 -10.14 13.77
CA PHE A 221 -0.74 -9.14 13.49
C PHE A 221 -0.51 -8.38 12.19
N ALA A 222 -1.63 -7.89 11.63
CA ALA A 222 -1.66 -6.88 10.59
C ALA A 222 -2.50 -5.68 11.07
N ILE A 223 -1.85 -4.55 11.34
CA ILE A 223 -2.46 -3.35 11.90
C ILE A 223 -2.48 -2.24 10.83
N GLY A 224 -3.57 -1.46 10.78
CA GLY A 224 -3.66 -0.27 9.94
C GLY A 224 -3.34 -0.53 8.48
N GLY A 225 -2.30 0.10 7.95
CA GLY A 225 -1.84 -0.06 6.57
C GLY A 225 -1.54 -1.51 6.18
N HIS A 226 -1.05 -2.34 7.09
CA HIS A 226 -0.79 -3.75 6.83
C HIS A 226 -2.09 -4.58 6.75
N CYS A 227 -3.12 -4.25 7.54
CA CYS A 227 -4.44 -4.84 7.36
C CYS A 227 -5.04 -4.43 5.99
N GLN A 228 -4.84 -3.18 5.57
CA GLN A 228 -5.27 -2.69 4.27
C GLN A 228 -4.61 -3.48 3.11
N ILE A 229 -3.32 -3.84 3.22
CA ILE A 229 -2.60 -4.63 2.21
C ILE A 229 -3.29 -6.00 2.03
N LEU A 230 -3.73 -6.66 3.10
CA LEU A 230 -4.41 -7.97 3.00
C LEU A 230 -5.66 -7.93 2.15
N LEU A 231 -6.35 -6.78 2.10
CA LEU A 231 -7.57 -6.61 1.28
C LEU A 231 -7.28 -6.52 -0.23
N THR A 232 -6.01 -6.61 -0.63
CA THR A 232 -5.57 -6.63 -2.04
C THR A 232 -5.01 -8.00 -2.46
N MET A 233 -4.87 -8.92 -1.52
CA MET A 233 -4.28 -10.24 -1.76
C MET A 233 -5.29 -11.20 -2.37
N ASP A 234 -4.79 -12.19 -3.11
CA ASP A 234 -5.62 -13.25 -3.72
C ASP A 234 -5.79 -14.44 -2.79
N TYR A 235 -4.85 -14.62 -1.86
CA TYR A 235 -4.88 -15.68 -0.87
C TYR A 235 -4.17 -15.23 0.41
N THR A 236 -4.79 -15.45 1.56
CA THR A 236 -4.23 -15.07 2.86
C THR A 236 -4.11 -16.29 3.77
N ILE A 237 -2.88 -16.60 4.17
CA ILE A 237 -2.56 -17.60 5.18
C ILE A 237 -2.27 -16.85 6.49
N ALA A 238 -2.88 -17.24 7.59
CA ALA A 238 -2.68 -16.57 8.87
C ALA A 238 -2.35 -17.55 10.00
N ALA A 239 -1.49 -17.12 10.91
CA ALA A 239 -1.30 -17.82 12.16
C ALA A 239 -2.56 -17.74 13.04
N LYS A 240 -2.91 -18.83 13.71
CA LYS A 240 -4.12 -18.93 14.53
C LYS A 240 -4.20 -17.89 15.65
N ASP A 241 -3.04 -17.48 16.18
CA ASP A 241 -2.93 -16.44 17.20
C ASP A 241 -2.85 -15.01 16.61
N ALA A 242 -2.89 -14.87 15.27
CA ALA A 242 -2.82 -13.59 14.62
C ALA A 242 -4.16 -12.83 14.66
N TYR A 243 -4.07 -11.51 14.49
CA TYR A 243 -5.23 -10.64 14.42
C TYR A 243 -5.05 -9.48 13.45
N LEU A 244 -6.18 -8.94 13.01
CA LEU A 244 -6.30 -7.79 12.13
C LEU A 244 -6.97 -6.64 12.89
N THR A 245 -6.54 -5.39 12.62
CA THR A 245 -7.22 -4.21 13.17
C THR A 245 -6.93 -2.96 12.32
N LEU A 246 -7.91 -2.05 12.29
CA LEU A 246 -7.85 -0.77 11.58
C LEU A 246 -8.21 0.38 12.55
N PRO A 247 -7.32 0.77 13.48
CA PRO A 247 -7.64 1.74 14.52
C PRO A 247 -7.64 3.20 14.01
N ALA A 248 -8.08 3.44 12.78
CA ALA A 248 -7.92 4.69 12.04
C ALA A 248 -8.53 5.90 12.78
N ARG A 249 -9.75 5.76 13.34
CA ARG A 249 -10.37 6.82 14.14
C ARG A 249 -9.54 7.16 15.38
N LYS A 250 -8.98 6.16 16.04
CA LYS A 250 -8.13 6.35 17.23
C LYS A 250 -6.79 6.97 16.88
N GLU A 251 -6.24 6.64 15.73
CA GLU A 251 -5.03 7.26 15.20
C GLU A 251 -5.32 8.69 14.72
N GLY A 252 -6.49 8.96 14.17
CA GLY A 252 -6.88 10.24 13.60
C GLY A 252 -6.57 10.35 12.10
N ILE A 253 -6.61 9.24 11.37
CA ILE A 253 -6.34 9.15 9.94
C ILE A 253 -7.46 8.41 9.20
N VAL A 254 -7.46 8.48 7.87
CA VAL A 254 -8.28 7.62 7.01
C VAL A 254 -7.45 6.40 6.62
N PRO A 255 -7.98 5.16 6.70
CA PRO A 255 -7.19 3.95 6.51
C PRO A 255 -7.02 3.57 5.02
N GLY A 256 -6.49 4.48 4.19
CA GLY A 256 -6.31 4.26 2.77
C GLY A 256 -7.57 3.73 2.09
N ALA A 257 -7.45 2.76 1.19
CA ALA A 257 -8.58 2.15 0.50
C ALA A 257 -9.28 1.03 1.32
N ALA A 258 -9.03 0.91 2.64
CA ALA A 258 -9.71 -0.10 3.45
C ALA A 258 -11.22 0.15 3.55
N ASP A 259 -11.66 1.42 3.62
CA ASP A 259 -13.09 1.75 3.67
C ASP A 259 -13.84 1.34 2.38
N LEU A 260 -13.14 1.29 1.26
CA LEU A 260 -13.66 0.79 -0.01
C LEU A 260 -13.67 -0.75 -0.06
N ARG A 261 -12.65 -1.41 0.53
CA ARG A 261 -12.39 -2.84 0.33
C ARG A 261 -12.91 -3.74 1.44
N LEU A 262 -12.76 -3.36 2.72
CA LEU A 262 -13.13 -4.18 3.86
C LEU A 262 -14.62 -4.61 3.87
N PRO A 263 -15.59 -3.73 3.48
CA PRO A 263 -17.00 -4.13 3.42
C PRO A 263 -17.28 -5.31 2.50
N ARG A 264 -16.45 -5.54 1.48
CA ARG A 264 -16.60 -6.68 0.55
C ARG A 264 -16.29 -8.03 1.20
N PHE A 265 -15.43 -8.03 2.21
CA PHE A 265 -15.05 -9.24 2.94
C PHE A 265 -16.00 -9.52 4.10
N VAL A 266 -16.22 -8.53 4.97
CA VAL A 266 -16.91 -8.76 6.26
C VAL A 266 -18.27 -8.04 6.37
N GLY A 267 -18.72 -7.42 5.29
CA GLY A 267 -19.94 -6.61 5.27
C GLY A 267 -19.76 -5.23 5.92
N ASP A 268 -20.63 -4.29 5.56
CA ASP A 268 -20.54 -2.87 5.96
C ASP A 268 -20.51 -2.67 7.49
N ARG A 269 -21.33 -3.43 8.22
CA ARG A 269 -21.45 -3.26 9.68
C ARG A 269 -20.16 -3.60 10.41
N ILE A 270 -19.52 -4.73 10.09
CA ILE A 270 -18.25 -5.15 10.70
C ILE A 270 -17.13 -4.21 10.27
N ALA A 271 -17.09 -3.81 9.01
CA ALA A 271 -16.10 -2.85 8.51
C ALA A 271 -16.16 -1.51 9.28
N ARG A 272 -17.37 -0.95 9.48
CA ARG A 272 -17.55 0.26 10.30
C ARG A 272 -17.13 0.07 11.75
N GLN A 273 -17.41 -1.08 12.34
CA GLN A 273 -16.94 -1.38 13.70
C GLN A 273 -15.42 -1.46 13.77
N ALA A 274 -14.76 -2.05 12.75
CA ALA A 274 -13.30 -2.13 12.71
C ALA A 274 -12.68 -0.73 12.65
N VAL A 275 -13.14 0.13 11.73
CA VAL A 275 -12.57 1.47 11.50
C VAL A 275 -12.96 2.47 12.58
N MET A 276 -14.26 2.50 12.96
CA MET A 276 -14.80 3.56 13.84
C MET A 276 -14.79 3.18 15.32
N ALA A 277 -14.87 1.88 15.65
CA ALA A 277 -14.95 1.37 17.02
C ALA A 277 -13.76 0.45 17.40
N GLU A 278 -12.72 0.41 16.59
CA GLU A 278 -11.47 -0.33 16.87
C GLU A 278 -11.68 -1.84 17.06
N ARG A 279 -12.71 -2.41 16.40
CA ARG A 279 -12.95 -3.85 16.49
C ARG A 279 -11.74 -4.61 15.98
N ARG A 280 -11.18 -5.42 16.87
CA ARG A 280 -10.13 -6.38 16.53
C ARG A 280 -10.77 -7.62 15.94
N ILE A 281 -10.23 -8.12 14.83
CA ILE A 281 -10.68 -9.32 14.13
C ILE A 281 -9.61 -10.39 14.35
N ALA A 282 -9.88 -11.41 15.14
CA ALA A 282 -9.01 -12.56 15.28
C ALA A 282 -9.03 -13.38 13.97
N CYS A 283 -7.86 -13.80 13.47
CA CYS A 283 -7.82 -14.52 12.17
C CYS A 283 -8.57 -15.87 12.20
N ASP A 284 -8.71 -16.51 13.36
CA ASP A 284 -9.45 -17.75 13.53
C ASP A 284 -10.95 -17.56 13.80
N SER A 285 -11.43 -16.31 13.96
CA SER A 285 -12.85 -15.99 14.11
C SER A 285 -13.62 -16.16 12.81
N ALA A 286 -14.96 -16.17 12.88
CA ALA A 286 -15.81 -16.24 11.69
C ALA A 286 -15.52 -15.09 10.71
N GLU A 287 -15.38 -13.86 11.20
CA GLU A 287 -15.05 -12.69 10.39
C GLU A 287 -13.60 -12.74 9.86
N GLY A 288 -12.65 -13.25 10.67
CA GLY A 288 -11.27 -13.43 10.25
C GLY A 288 -11.15 -14.38 9.06
N ARG A 289 -11.93 -15.46 9.07
CA ARG A 289 -11.99 -16.45 7.97
C ARG A 289 -12.70 -15.95 6.70
N MET A 290 -13.29 -14.78 6.74
CA MET A 290 -13.77 -14.09 5.53
C MET A 290 -12.64 -13.31 4.83
N ILE A 291 -11.50 -13.10 5.53
CA ILE A 291 -10.30 -12.40 5.00
C ILE A 291 -9.15 -13.40 4.84
N CYS A 292 -9.06 -14.40 5.72
CA CYS A 292 -7.98 -15.39 5.75
C CYS A 292 -8.50 -16.73 5.22
N ASP A 293 -7.96 -17.17 4.09
CA ASP A 293 -8.36 -18.41 3.42
C ASP A 293 -7.91 -19.67 4.17
N GLU A 294 -6.73 -19.59 4.78
CA GLU A 294 -6.15 -20.67 5.59
C GLU A 294 -5.67 -20.11 6.95
N VAL A 295 -6.03 -20.79 8.03
CA VAL A 295 -5.58 -20.44 9.38
C VAL A 295 -5.00 -21.69 10.04
N ASP A 296 -3.71 -21.66 10.37
CA ASP A 296 -2.99 -22.80 10.98
C ASP A 296 -2.13 -22.31 12.17
N SER A 297 -1.55 -23.25 12.89
CA SER A 297 -0.61 -22.91 13.97
C SER A 297 0.65 -22.23 13.45
N PRO A 298 1.27 -21.31 14.22
CA PRO A 298 2.40 -20.49 13.75
C PRO A 298 3.55 -21.28 13.14
N GLU A 299 3.84 -22.47 13.68
CA GLU A 299 4.91 -23.35 13.22
C GLU A 299 4.62 -24.01 11.85
N LYS A 300 3.38 -23.96 11.36
CA LYS A 300 2.98 -24.56 10.09
C LYS A 300 2.86 -23.56 8.94
N ILE A 301 3.01 -22.27 9.19
CA ILE A 301 2.82 -21.22 8.19
C ILE A 301 3.76 -21.41 6.99
N ASP A 302 5.04 -21.73 7.22
CA ASP A 302 6.00 -21.96 6.13
C ASP A 302 5.57 -23.16 5.24
N ALA A 303 5.09 -24.24 5.85
CA ALA A 303 4.58 -25.40 5.12
C ALA A 303 3.28 -25.07 4.35
N ALA A 304 2.39 -24.23 4.92
CA ALA A 304 1.18 -23.78 4.26
C ALA A 304 1.50 -22.91 3.03
N ILE A 305 2.50 -22.03 3.12
CA ILE A 305 2.99 -21.24 1.98
C ILE A 305 3.42 -22.17 0.85
N LEU A 306 4.28 -23.16 1.13
CA LEU A 306 4.79 -24.08 0.10
C LEU A 306 3.66 -24.85 -0.60
N ARG A 307 2.70 -25.41 0.16
CA ARG A 307 1.53 -26.10 -0.40
C ARG A 307 0.69 -25.18 -1.29
N THR A 308 0.48 -23.93 -0.84
CA THR A 308 -0.32 -22.95 -1.58
C THR A 308 0.39 -22.51 -2.86
N VAL A 309 1.68 -22.28 -2.82
CA VAL A 309 2.50 -22.01 -4.02
C VAL A 309 2.40 -23.16 -5.01
N GLU A 310 2.59 -24.40 -4.57
CA GLU A 310 2.48 -25.57 -5.44
C GLU A 310 1.08 -25.69 -6.08
N LYS A 311 0.03 -25.50 -5.29
CA LYS A 311 -1.36 -25.50 -5.76
C LYS A 311 -1.64 -24.43 -6.82
N LEU A 312 -1.13 -23.21 -6.63
CA LEU A 312 -1.42 -22.09 -7.51
C LEU A 312 -0.52 -22.01 -8.75
N THR A 313 0.60 -22.73 -8.76
CA THR A 313 1.55 -22.80 -9.90
C THR A 313 1.44 -24.09 -10.71
N GLY A 314 0.58 -25.02 -10.33
CA GLY A 314 0.41 -26.31 -11.02
C GLY A 314 -0.20 -26.18 -12.39
N SER A 315 -1.06 -25.20 -12.62
CA SER A 315 -1.69 -24.89 -13.92
C SER A 315 -2.44 -23.55 -13.87
N GLY A 316 -2.72 -22.98 -15.03
CA GLY A 316 -3.68 -21.89 -15.14
C GLY A 316 -3.17 -20.48 -14.76
N VAL A 317 -1.88 -20.21 -14.78
CA VAL A 317 -1.30 -18.90 -14.44
C VAL A 317 -1.90 -17.76 -15.29
N VAL A 318 -2.08 -17.99 -16.61
CA VAL A 318 -2.71 -17.01 -17.51
C VAL A 318 -4.17 -16.79 -17.13
N SER A 319 -4.90 -17.86 -16.82
CA SER A 319 -6.29 -17.80 -16.36
C SER A 319 -6.40 -17.03 -15.04
N ALA A 320 -5.45 -17.19 -14.13
CA ALA A 320 -5.42 -16.47 -12.85
C ALA A 320 -5.39 -14.95 -13.06
N ALA A 321 -4.49 -14.44 -13.88
CA ALA A 321 -4.41 -13.00 -14.22
C ALA A 321 -5.72 -12.51 -14.89
N SER A 322 -6.30 -13.31 -15.78
CA SER A 322 -7.57 -12.97 -16.44
C SER A 322 -8.74 -12.89 -15.46
N ASN A 323 -8.82 -13.83 -14.52
CA ASN A 323 -9.85 -13.82 -13.49
C ASN A 323 -9.70 -12.64 -12.52
N ARG A 324 -8.47 -12.26 -12.15
CA ARG A 324 -8.22 -11.04 -11.35
C ARG A 324 -8.83 -9.80 -12.02
N ARG A 325 -8.59 -9.62 -13.33
CA ARG A 325 -9.18 -8.52 -14.10
C ARG A 325 -10.71 -8.58 -14.13
N ALA A 326 -11.28 -9.78 -14.34
CA ALA A 326 -12.73 -9.98 -14.37
C ALA A 326 -13.39 -9.65 -13.00
N PHE A 327 -12.79 -10.08 -11.89
CA PHE A 327 -13.27 -9.71 -10.55
C PHE A 327 -13.24 -8.18 -10.35
N ARG A 328 -12.14 -7.52 -10.73
CA ARG A 328 -12.02 -6.07 -10.59
C ARG A 328 -13.05 -5.29 -11.39
N ALA A 329 -13.41 -5.75 -12.58
CA ALA A 329 -14.44 -5.09 -13.39
C ALA A 329 -15.78 -4.97 -12.65
N GLY A 330 -16.13 -5.95 -11.82
CA GLY A 330 -17.36 -5.92 -11.01
C GLY A 330 -17.18 -5.32 -9.62
N GLN A 331 -15.98 -5.42 -9.03
CA GLN A 331 -15.76 -5.05 -7.63
C GLN A 331 -15.16 -3.68 -7.44
N GLU A 332 -14.20 -3.30 -8.28
CA GLU A 332 -13.44 -2.05 -8.16
C GLU A 332 -12.89 -1.62 -9.52
N PRO A 333 -13.75 -1.19 -10.49
CA PRO A 333 -13.27 -0.54 -11.71
C PRO A 333 -12.35 0.64 -11.36
N LEU A 334 -11.40 0.96 -12.24
CA LEU A 334 -10.43 2.03 -11.98
C LEU A 334 -11.09 3.38 -11.68
N ASP A 335 -12.21 3.70 -12.33
CA ASP A 335 -12.97 4.91 -12.08
C ASP A 335 -13.56 4.97 -10.66
N MET A 336 -14.04 3.84 -10.11
CA MET A 336 -14.49 3.78 -8.72
C MET A 336 -13.34 4.04 -7.75
N PHE A 337 -12.19 3.39 -7.97
CA PHE A 337 -10.99 3.60 -7.16
C PHE A 337 -10.50 5.04 -7.24
N ARG A 338 -10.41 5.62 -8.44
CA ARG A 338 -10.04 7.01 -8.69
C ARG A 338 -10.91 7.99 -7.89
N ARG A 339 -12.25 7.85 -7.99
CA ARG A 339 -13.20 8.70 -7.23
C ARG A 339 -13.03 8.57 -5.72
N TYR A 340 -12.80 7.35 -5.24
CA TYR A 340 -12.48 7.12 -3.84
C TYR A 340 -11.20 7.85 -3.44
N MET A 341 -10.14 7.74 -4.25
CA MET A 341 -8.86 8.40 -3.99
C MET A 341 -8.95 9.93 -4.05
N ALA A 342 -9.87 10.51 -4.81
CA ALA A 342 -10.15 11.95 -4.78
C ALA A 342 -10.68 12.40 -3.40
N VAL A 343 -11.62 11.64 -2.84
CA VAL A 343 -12.13 11.87 -1.48
C VAL A 343 -11.01 11.66 -0.46
N TYR A 344 -10.30 10.54 -0.58
CA TYR A 344 -9.19 10.18 0.32
C TYR A 344 -8.11 11.27 0.35
N ALA A 345 -7.69 11.80 -0.80
CA ALA A 345 -6.67 12.84 -0.88
C ALA A 345 -7.04 14.07 -0.04
N ARG A 346 -8.30 14.53 -0.14
CA ARG A 346 -8.79 15.68 0.62
C ARG A 346 -8.92 15.38 2.11
N GLU A 347 -9.62 14.29 2.44
CA GLU A 347 -9.95 13.96 3.84
C GLU A 347 -8.68 13.56 4.62
N GLN A 348 -7.75 12.84 4.00
CA GLN A 348 -6.47 12.48 4.61
C GLN A 348 -5.59 13.72 4.87
N ALA A 349 -5.61 14.72 4.00
CA ALA A 349 -4.92 15.99 4.23
C ALA A 349 -5.49 16.71 5.47
N HIS A 350 -6.81 16.78 5.58
CA HIS A 350 -7.47 17.36 6.75
C HIS A 350 -7.13 16.59 8.03
N CYS A 351 -7.13 15.26 7.99
CA CYS A 351 -6.75 14.43 9.12
C CYS A 351 -5.29 14.62 9.51
N HIS A 352 -4.37 14.60 8.55
CA HIS A 352 -2.92 14.71 8.77
C HIS A 352 -2.52 16.00 9.49
N PHE A 353 -3.20 17.11 9.20
CA PHE A 353 -2.94 18.42 9.81
C PHE A 353 -3.92 18.79 10.92
N SER A 354 -4.76 17.85 11.35
CA SER A 354 -5.70 18.06 12.44
C SER A 354 -4.99 18.08 13.80
N PRO A 355 -5.30 19.04 14.70
CA PRO A 355 -4.85 19.00 16.09
C PRO A 355 -5.26 17.70 16.81
N ALA A 356 -6.35 17.07 16.38
CA ALA A 356 -6.82 15.81 16.93
C ALA A 356 -5.84 14.66 16.67
N LEU A 357 -5.14 14.63 15.53
CA LEU A 357 -4.11 13.63 15.25
C LEU A 357 -3.01 13.68 16.32
N ILE A 358 -2.45 14.84 16.59
CA ILE A 358 -1.40 15.03 17.61
C ILE A 358 -1.91 14.58 18.98
N SER A 359 -3.07 15.07 19.39
CA SER A 359 -3.69 14.70 20.68
C SER A 359 -3.93 13.19 20.79
N ASN A 360 -4.37 12.54 19.72
CA ASN A 360 -4.58 11.08 19.69
C ASN A 360 -3.25 10.31 19.81
N LEU A 361 -2.20 10.74 19.11
CA LEU A 361 -0.88 10.11 19.18
C LEU A 361 -0.29 10.21 20.59
N GLU A 362 -0.36 11.38 21.22
CA GLU A 362 0.14 11.60 22.60
C GLU A 362 -0.65 10.77 23.62
N LYS A 363 -1.99 10.79 23.53
CA LYS A 363 -2.88 10.12 24.48
C LYS A 363 -2.84 8.59 24.37
N ASN A 364 -2.97 8.07 23.15
CA ASN A 364 -3.24 6.65 22.94
C ASN A 364 -1.95 5.85 22.71
N TRP A 365 -0.91 6.47 22.15
CA TRP A 365 0.31 5.79 21.75
C TRP A 365 1.54 6.24 22.53
N LYS A 366 1.40 7.26 23.41
CA LYS A 366 2.47 7.82 24.25
C LYS A 366 3.72 8.18 23.44
N VAL A 367 3.52 8.60 22.19
CA VAL A 367 4.61 9.08 21.33
C VAL A 367 5.09 10.43 21.90
N LYS A 368 6.40 10.58 22.04
CA LYS A 368 7.04 11.82 22.53
C LYS A 368 8.15 12.24 21.59
#